data_92d4e4b929f0590a2a6cda23e8b37066
#
_entry.id   92d4e4b929f0590a2a6cda23e8b37066
#
_cell.length_a   1.000
_cell.length_b   1.000
_cell.length_c   1.000
_cell.angle_alpha   90.00
_cell.angle_beta   90.00
_cell.angle_gamma   90.00
#
_symmetry.space_group_name_H-M   'P 1'
#
loop_
_entity.id
_entity.type
_entity.pdbx_description
1 polymer ?
#
loop_
_entity_poly.entity_id
_entity_poly.type
_entity_poly.pdbx_seq_one_letter_code
_entity_poly.pdbx_strand_id
1 'polypeptide(L)'
;DGTHSFEDSLSHRGICNYEQWLGLNISSIFIPTTEMLSHAKGFLAMNQKYNMPFDGTQIDIIVNASLPETREIPSVMNGILDKISAVIDGTVILENDAFYVLKKNGQKVDFSLEAEGLRKLGLLWKLIRNGLLEKGTILLWDEPEANLNPELYPLVVEILLELQKNGVQVFVATHSYNFAKYLEIRRTSKEQVIFHNLYKSHNSLSDETQTVFPDMNDESEAIYGQSAYRMDEIKYNHIMIADNNLLGQLPTT
;
A
#
# COMPACT_ATOMS: atom_id res chain seq x y z
N ASP A 1 3.39 -37.10 13.47
CA ASP A 1 2.98 -35.91 14.26
C ASP A 1 3.95 -34.78 13.97
N GLY A 2 3.68 -34.08 12.89
CA GLY A 2 4.50 -32.95 12.43
C GLY A 2 3.79 -31.64 12.65
N THR A 3 3.49 -31.29 13.88
CA THR A 3 3.18 -29.91 14.26
C THR A 3 4.49 -29.21 14.60
N HIS A 4 5.28 -28.85 13.57
CA HIS A 4 6.22 -27.76 13.74
C HIS A 4 5.38 -26.49 13.95
N SER A 5 5.37 -25.98 15.18
CA SER A 5 4.66 -24.77 15.49
C SER A 5 5.34 -23.62 14.73
N PHE A 6 4.57 -22.61 14.35
CA PHE A 6 5.08 -21.38 13.75
C PHE A 6 6.22 -20.75 14.60
N GLU A 7 6.20 -20.99 15.90
CA GLU A 7 7.23 -20.60 16.87
C GLU A 7 8.59 -21.27 16.60
N ASP A 8 8.62 -22.57 16.26
CA ASP A 8 9.88 -23.28 15.97
C ASP A 8 10.54 -22.76 14.69
N SER A 9 9.75 -22.39 13.68
CA SER A 9 10.28 -21.86 12.43
C SER A 9 10.85 -20.44 12.58
N LEU A 10 10.33 -19.64 13.50
CA LEU A 10 10.83 -18.29 13.80
C LEU A 10 12.10 -18.32 14.65
N SER A 11 12.20 -19.22 15.63
CA SER A 11 13.40 -19.38 16.47
C SER A 11 14.62 -19.81 15.65
N HIS A 12 14.44 -20.65 14.64
CA HIS A 12 15.51 -21.11 13.75
C HIS A 12 15.99 -20.04 12.75
N ARG A 13 15.22 -18.95 12.53
CA ARG A 13 15.56 -17.84 11.62
C ARG A 13 16.14 -16.61 12.34
N GLY A 14 16.50 -16.73 13.61
CA GLY A 14 17.20 -15.66 14.31
C GLY A 14 16.37 -14.41 14.62
N ILE A 15 15.04 -14.54 14.73
CA ILE A 15 14.22 -13.46 15.32
C ILE A 15 14.50 -13.45 16.83
N CYS A 16 15.50 -12.66 17.23
CA CYS A 16 15.78 -12.42 18.63
C CYS A 16 14.59 -11.65 19.23
N ASN A 17 14.11 -12.10 20.41
CA ASN A 17 13.08 -11.44 21.22
C ASN A 17 11.62 -11.60 20.75
N TYR A 18 11.22 -12.81 20.35
CA TYR A 18 9.81 -13.13 20.04
C TYR A 18 8.84 -12.68 21.15
N GLU A 19 9.20 -12.82 22.43
CA GLU A 19 8.38 -12.37 23.55
C GLU A 19 8.13 -10.85 23.56
N GLN A 20 9.04 -10.05 23.02
CA GLN A 20 8.84 -8.60 22.86
C GLN A 20 7.82 -8.27 21.77
N TRP A 21 7.69 -9.13 20.76
CA TRP A 21 6.71 -8.97 19.69
C TRP A 21 5.29 -9.30 20.14
N LEU A 22 5.13 -10.30 21.01
CA LEU A 22 3.81 -10.69 21.55
C LEU A 22 3.16 -9.59 22.40
N GLY A 23 3.94 -8.67 22.96
CA GLY A 23 3.44 -7.53 23.73
C GLY A 23 3.15 -6.28 22.92
N LEU A 24 3.46 -6.26 21.62
CA LEU A 24 3.22 -5.10 20.76
C LEU A 24 1.80 -5.13 20.19
N ASN A 25 1.00 -4.14 20.55
CA ASN A 25 -0.29 -3.91 19.90
C ASN A 25 -0.03 -3.19 18.57
N ILE A 26 0.26 -3.98 17.52
CA ILE A 26 0.57 -3.46 16.18
C ILE A 26 -0.74 -3.29 15.42
N SER A 27 -1.07 -2.06 15.05
CA SER A 27 -2.16 -1.77 14.12
C SER A 27 -1.65 -1.82 12.69
N SER A 28 -2.33 -2.55 11.81
CA SER A 28 -2.00 -2.59 10.39
C SER A 28 -3.23 -2.33 9.53
N ILE A 29 -3.03 -1.60 8.45
CA ILE A 29 -4.04 -1.30 7.44
C ILE A 29 -3.52 -1.80 6.10
N PHE A 30 -4.31 -2.64 5.44
CA PHE A 30 -4.04 -3.08 4.08
C PHE A 30 -5.00 -2.40 3.11
N ILE A 31 -4.46 -1.74 2.08
CA ILE A 31 -5.24 -1.18 0.98
C ILE A 31 -5.01 -2.07 -0.25
N PRO A 32 -6.03 -2.82 -0.69
CA PRO A 32 -5.94 -3.66 -1.89
C PRO A 32 -5.89 -2.81 -3.16
N THR A 33 -5.44 -3.42 -4.26
CA THR A 33 -5.42 -2.79 -5.58
C THR A 33 -6.81 -2.33 -6.01
N THR A 34 -7.83 -3.16 -5.76
CA THR A 34 -9.23 -2.85 -6.09
C THR A 34 -9.85 -1.93 -5.04
N GLU A 35 -10.42 -0.83 -5.49
CA GLU A 35 -11.15 0.10 -4.64
C GLU A 35 -12.49 -0.53 -4.19
N MET A 36 -12.78 -0.48 -2.88
CA MET A 36 -13.91 -1.18 -2.28
C MET A 36 -15.02 -0.29 -1.76
N LEU A 37 -14.78 1.01 -1.51
CA LEU A 37 -15.79 1.90 -0.90
C LEU A 37 -16.98 2.16 -1.82
N SER A 38 -16.79 2.10 -3.13
CA SER A 38 -17.87 2.19 -4.11
C SER A 38 -18.90 1.06 -4.00
N HIS A 39 -18.53 -0.05 -3.39
CA HIS A 39 -19.38 -1.22 -3.16
C HIS A 39 -19.92 -1.34 -1.73
N ALA A 40 -19.62 -0.37 -0.85
CA ALA A 40 -19.88 -0.48 0.58
C ALA A 40 -21.37 -0.61 0.94
N LYS A 41 -22.28 -0.01 0.14
CA LYS A 41 -23.71 0.03 0.44
C LYS A 41 -24.32 -1.36 0.54
N GLY A 42 -24.75 -1.71 1.75
CA GLY A 42 -25.35 -3.02 2.04
C GLY A 42 -24.37 -4.20 1.98
N PHE A 43 -23.09 -3.96 1.67
CA PHE A 43 -22.07 -4.99 1.48
C PHE A 43 -21.87 -5.85 2.73
N LEU A 44 -21.70 -5.22 3.89
CA LEU A 44 -21.45 -5.95 5.14
C LEU A 44 -22.64 -6.85 5.52
N ALA A 45 -23.87 -6.36 5.37
CA ALA A 45 -25.06 -7.14 5.62
C ALA A 45 -25.22 -8.33 4.65
N MET A 46 -24.91 -8.12 3.37
CA MET A 46 -24.92 -9.17 2.36
C MET A 46 -23.83 -10.21 2.63
N ASN A 47 -22.61 -9.77 2.94
CA ASN A 47 -21.49 -10.67 3.25
C ASN A 47 -21.80 -11.52 4.48
N GLN A 48 -22.35 -10.94 5.55
CA GLN A 48 -22.73 -11.67 6.74
C GLN A 48 -23.81 -12.72 6.47
N LYS A 49 -24.77 -12.41 5.59
CA LYS A 49 -25.89 -13.31 5.30
C LYS A 49 -25.56 -14.41 4.31
N TYR A 50 -24.75 -14.11 3.28
CA TYR A 50 -24.57 -14.98 2.12
C TYR A 50 -23.13 -15.49 1.95
N ASN A 51 -22.22 -15.14 2.88
CA ASN A 51 -20.81 -15.50 2.79
C ASN A 51 -20.23 -15.22 1.38
N MET A 52 -20.26 -13.95 1.01
CA MET A 52 -19.82 -13.49 -0.33
C MET A 52 -18.36 -13.86 -0.59
N PRO A 53 -17.95 -14.09 -1.84
CA PRO A 53 -16.59 -14.51 -2.21
C PRO A 53 -15.59 -13.34 -2.17
N PHE A 54 -15.61 -12.57 -1.10
CA PHE A 54 -14.64 -11.50 -0.84
C PHE A 54 -13.66 -11.96 0.22
N ASP A 55 -12.39 -11.60 0.06
CA ASP A 55 -11.40 -11.90 1.08
C ASP A 55 -11.52 -10.94 2.30
N GLY A 56 -10.88 -11.34 3.41
CA GLY A 56 -10.93 -10.57 4.65
C GLY A 56 -10.41 -9.14 4.48
N THR A 57 -9.42 -8.90 3.63
CA THR A 57 -8.80 -7.58 3.44
C THR A 57 -9.76 -6.60 2.79
N GLN A 58 -10.60 -7.08 1.85
CA GLN A 58 -11.64 -6.28 1.19
C GLN A 58 -12.77 -5.91 2.14
N ILE A 59 -13.10 -6.82 3.06
CA ILE A 59 -14.10 -6.56 4.11
C ILE A 59 -13.53 -5.55 5.11
N ASP A 60 -12.32 -5.78 5.59
CA ASP A 60 -11.66 -4.96 6.61
C ASP A 60 -11.50 -3.51 6.16
N ILE A 61 -11.19 -3.26 4.90
CA ILE A 61 -11.02 -1.88 4.42
C ILE A 61 -12.33 -1.09 4.43
N ILE A 62 -13.48 -1.74 4.13
CA ILE A 62 -14.79 -1.11 4.25
C ILE A 62 -15.12 -0.85 5.72
N VAL A 63 -14.87 -1.81 6.61
CA VAL A 63 -15.08 -1.65 8.05
C VAL A 63 -14.24 -0.49 8.58
N ASN A 64 -12.95 -0.46 8.27
CA ASN A 64 -12.03 0.59 8.71
C ASN A 64 -12.46 1.98 8.21
N ALA A 65 -12.85 2.10 6.95
CA ALA A 65 -13.33 3.36 6.41
C ALA A 65 -14.67 3.80 7.01
N SER A 66 -15.48 2.85 7.54
CA SER A 66 -16.77 3.14 8.17
C SER A 66 -16.68 3.56 9.64
N LEU A 67 -15.49 3.48 10.24
CA LEU A 67 -15.28 3.92 11.62
C LEU A 67 -15.55 5.42 11.78
N PRO A 68 -15.96 5.86 12.99
CA PRO A 68 -16.17 7.27 13.28
C PRO A 68 -14.90 8.09 13.08
N GLU A 69 -15.07 9.34 12.64
CA GLU A 69 -13.97 10.27 12.53
C GLU A 69 -13.40 10.64 13.90
N THR A 70 -12.07 10.72 14.00
CA THR A 70 -11.43 11.21 15.22
C THR A 70 -11.69 12.70 15.45
N ARG A 71 -11.80 13.09 16.72
CA ARG A 71 -12.01 14.50 17.10
C ARG A 71 -10.75 15.34 16.93
N GLU A 72 -9.58 14.73 17.16
CA GLU A 72 -8.28 15.40 17.10
C GLU A 72 -7.43 14.75 16.02
N ILE A 73 -6.95 15.56 15.09
CA ILE A 73 -6.01 15.14 14.05
C ILE A 73 -4.73 15.94 14.25
N PRO A 74 -3.55 15.29 14.26
CA PRO A 74 -2.28 15.99 14.28
C PRO A 74 -2.18 17.03 13.15
N SER A 75 -1.64 18.22 13.43
CA SER A 75 -1.58 19.33 12.47
C SER A 75 -0.93 18.96 11.14
N VAL A 76 0.06 18.06 11.17
CA VAL A 76 0.73 17.55 9.97
C VAL A 76 -0.24 16.76 9.09
N MET A 77 -1.09 15.93 9.70
CA MET A 77 -2.10 15.15 8.96
C MET A 77 -3.17 16.05 8.32
N ASN A 78 -3.47 17.21 8.91
CA ASN A 78 -4.35 18.20 8.26
C ASN A 78 -3.80 18.67 6.92
N GLY A 79 -2.49 18.89 6.81
CA GLY A 79 -1.86 19.27 5.53
C GLY A 79 -2.00 18.18 4.45
N ILE A 80 -1.96 16.91 4.83
CA ILE A 80 -2.21 15.79 3.92
C ILE A 80 -3.69 15.77 3.49
N LEU A 81 -4.60 15.89 4.45
CA LEU A 81 -6.04 15.95 4.19
C LEU A 81 -6.41 17.09 3.23
N ASP A 82 -5.81 18.26 3.42
CA ASP A 82 -6.05 19.43 2.55
C ASP A 82 -5.58 19.18 1.12
N LYS A 83 -4.41 18.55 0.93
CA LYS A 83 -3.89 18.18 -0.39
C LYS A 83 -4.82 17.20 -1.09
N ILE A 84 -5.27 16.16 -0.39
CA ILE A 84 -6.21 15.18 -0.96
C ILE A 84 -7.55 15.86 -1.26
N SER A 85 -8.08 16.66 -0.33
CA SER A 85 -9.33 17.39 -0.50
C SER A 85 -9.31 18.36 -1.68
N ALA A 86 -8.14 18.92 -2.01
CA ALA A 86 -7.97 19.76 -3.19
C ALA A 86 -8.14 18.97 -4.49
N VAL A 87 -7.62 17.74 -4.54
CA VAL A 87 -7.67 16.87 -5.73
C VAL A 87 -9.05 16.24 -5.92
N ILE A 88 -9.68 15.73 -4.85
CA ILE A 88 -11.04 15.17 -4.93
C ILE A 88 -12.13 16.25 -4.96
N ASP A 89 -11.73 17.52 -4.84
CA ASP A 89 -12.60 18.70 -4.76
C ASP A 89 -13.67 18.59 -3.67
N GLY A 90 -13.28 18.08 -2.49
CA GLY A 90 -14.25 17.89 -1.40
C GLY A 90 -13.73 17.03 -0.25
N THR A 91 -14.66 16.44 0.48
CA THR A 91 -14.42 15.55 1.61
C THR A 91 -15.25 14.28 1.47
N VAL A 92 -14.75 13.17 2.03
CA VAL A 92 -15.48 11.90 1.99
C VAL A 92 -16.39 11.77 3.21
N ILE A 93 -17.68 11.56 2.97
CA ILE A 93 -18.67 11.34 4.02
C ILE A 93 -19.28 9.94 3.89
N LEU A 94 -19.70 9.37 5.03
CA LEU A 94 -20.47 8.13 5.11
C LEU A 94 -21.89 8.47 5.54
N GLU A 95 -22.87 8.05 4.77
CA GLU A 95 -24.29 8.26 5.05
C GLU A 95 -25.11 7.07 4.56
N ASN A 96 -25.93 6.47 5.44
CA ASN A 96 -26.75 5.30 5.12
C ASN A 96 -25.96 4.14 4.49
N ASP A 97 -24.82 3.79 5.09
CA ASP A 97 -23.89 2.73 4.68
C ASP A 97 -23.29 2.92 3.28
N ALA A 98 -23.36 4.13 2.72
CA ALA A 98 -22.76 4.48 1.44
C ALA A 98 -21.78 5.66 1.58
N PHE A 99 -20.70 5.63 0.80
CA PHE A 99 -19.74 6.72 0.75
C PHE A 99 -20.10 7.72 -0.34
N TYR A 100 -19.86 8.98 -0.05
CA TYR A 100 -20.07 10.11 -0.97
C TYR A 100 -18.90 11.07 -0.88
N VAL A 101 -18.66 11.78 -1.97
CA VAL A 101 -17.82 12.98 -1.94
C VAL A 101 -18.73 14.20 -1.81
N LEU A 102 -18.58 14.92 -0.72
CA LEU A 102 -19.21 16.23 -0.53
C LEU A 102 -18.30 17.28 -1.16
N LYS A 103 -18.65 17.72 -2.36
CA LYS A 103 -17.87 18.70 -3.13
C LYS A 103 -17.89 20.07 -2.48
N LYS A 104 -16.89 20.91 -2.74
CA LYS A 104 -16.80 22.29 -2.22
C LYS A 104 -18.00 23.17 -2.60
N ASN A 105 -18.67 22.86 -3.71
CA ASN A 105 -19.89 23.56 -4.14
C ASN A 105 -21.15 23.10 -3.43
N GLY A 106 -21.03 22.17 -2.47
CA GLY A 106 -22.16 21.57 -1.70
C GLY A 106 -22.85 20.39 -2.39
N GLN A 107 -22.43 20.02 -3.60
CA GLN A 107 -22.97 18.84 -4.29
C GLN A 107 -22.48 17.56 -3.60
N LYS A 108 -23.41 16.64 -3.33
CA LYS A 108 -23.09 15.28 -2.86
C LYS A 108 -23.04 14.33 -4.05
N VAL A 109 -21.87 13.75 -4.31
CA VAL A 109 -21.64 12.81 -5.43
C VAL A 109 -21.43 11.43 -4.85
N ASP A 110 -22.14 10.43 -5.38
CA ASP A 110 -21.94 9.03 -5.00
C ASP A 110 -20.51 8.60 -5.32
N PHE A 111 -19.88 7.90 -4.37
CA PHE A 111 -18.47 7.54 -4.49
C PHE A 111 -18.18 6.68 -5.74
N SER A 112 -19.14 5.86 -6.16
CA SER A 112 -19.05 5.03 -7.36
C SER A 112 -18.99 5.84 -8.67
N LEU A 113 -19.45 7.10 -8.66
CA LEU A 113 -19.41 7.99 -9.83
C LEU A 113 -18.10 8.75 -9.97
N GLU A 114 -17.23 8.73 -8.97
CA GLU A 114 -15.90 9.32 -9.03
C GLU A 114 -14.95 8.42 -9.84
N ALA A 115 -13.93 9.02 -10.48
CA ALA A 115 -12.86 8.27 -11.11
C ALA A 115 -12.13 7.38 -10.08
N GLU A 116 -11.75 6.17 -10.47
CA GLU A 116 -11.17 5.18 -9.54
C GLU A 116 -9.93 5.69 -8.81
N GLY A 117 -9.04 6.38 -9.49
CA GLY A 117 -7.87 7.00 -8.85
C GLY A 117 -8.24 8.05 -7.79
N LEU A 118 -9.32 8.82 -8.01
CA LEU A 118 -9.83 9.77 -7.01
C LEU A 118 -10.47 9.03 -5.83
N ARG A 119 -11.12 7.88 -6.06
CA ARG A 119 -11.66 7.04 -5.00
C ARG A 119 -10.57 6.48 -4.10
N LYS A 120 -9.42 6.06 -4.66
CA LYS A 120 -8.25 5.63 -3.87
C LYS A 120 -7.74 6.75 -2.95
N LEU A 121 -7.66 7.97 -3.47
CA LEU A 121 -7.32 9.14 -2.64
C LEU A 121 -8.40 9.43 -1.59
N GLY A 122 -9.67 9.31 -1.95
CA GLY A 122 -10.78 9.45 -1.00
C GLY A 122 -10.76 8.40 0.11
N LEU A 123 -10.41 7.15 -0.19
CA LEU A 123 -10.19 6.11 0.80
C LEU A 123 -9.06 6.52 1.77
N LEU A 124 -7.90 6.91 1.24
CA LEU A 124 -6.77 7.34 2.05
C LEU A 124 -7.15 8.53 2.96
N TRP A 125 -7.88 9.52 2.40
CA TRP A 125 -8.43 10.64 3.16
C TRP A 125 -9.28 10.15 4.35
N LYS A 126 -10.17 9.17 4.09
CA LYS A 126 -11.07 8.64 5.11
C LYS A 126 -10.33 7.88 6.22
N LEU A 127 -9.34 7.08 5.87
CA LEU A 127 -8.50 6.36 6.84
C LEU A 127 -7.71 7.33 7.75
N ILE A 128 -7.16 8.40 7.18
CA ILE A 128 -6.48 9.46 7.96
C ILE A 128 -7.50 10.16 8.87
N ARG A 129 -8.66 10.50 8.34
CA ARG A 129 -9.71 11.23 9.07
C ARG A 129 -10.29 10.41 10.23
N ASN A 130 -10.33 9.09 10.08
CA ASN A 130 -10.74 8.16 11.15
C ASN A 130 -9.63 7.90 12.18
N GLY A 131 -8.42 8.47 12.01
CA GLY A 131 -7.30 8.29 12.93
C GLY A 131 -6.59 6.93 12.80
N LEU A 132 -6.79 6.20 11.71
CA LEU A 132 -6.21 4.87 11.52
C LEU A 132 -4.77 4.89 11.04
N LEU A 133 -4.32 5.98 10.44
CA LEU A 133 -2.95 6.17 9.97
C LEU A 133 -2.20 7.12 10.90
N GLU A 134 -1.92 6.64 12.10
CA GLU A 134 -1.18 7.38 13.13
C GLU A 134 0.20 6.76 13.40
N LYS A 135 0.98 7.40 14.25
CA LYS A 135 2.31 6.91 14.63
C LYS A 135 2.24 5.49 15.19
N GLY A 136 3.04 4.59 14.63
CA GLY A 136 3.11 3.17 15.00
C GLY A 136 2.22 2.27 14.16
N THR A 137 1.36 2.82 13.30
CA THR A 137 0.57 2.02 12.34
C THR A 137 1.44 1.53 11.19
N ILE A 138 1.16 0.32 10.71
CA ILE A 138 1.73 -0.24 9.48
C ILE A 138 0.70 -0.08 8.35
N LEU A 139 1.07 0.66 7.30
CA LEU A 139 0.30 0.76 6.07
C LEU A 139 0.91 -0.15 5.01
N LEU A 140 0.12 -1.12 4.54
CA LEU A 140 0.45 -1.93 3.37
C LEU A 140 -0.47 -1.50 2.22
N TRP A 141 0.09 -1.08 1.10
CA TRP A 141 -0.68 -0.62 -0.05
C TRP A 141 -0.24 -1.33 -1.32
N ASP A 142 -1.17 -2.04 -1.93
CA ASP A 142 -0.95 -2.76 -3.17
C ASP A 142 -1.32 -1.88 -4.37
N GLU A 143 -0.35 -1.66 -5.26
CA GLU A 143 -0.47 -0.87 -6.48
C GLU A 143 -1.17 0.50 -6.29
N PRO A 144 -0.62 1.41 -5.47
CA PRO A 144 -1.23 2.73 -5.27
C PRO A 144 -1.40 3.51 -6.58
N GLU A 145 -0.58 3.24 -7.57
CA GLU A 145 -0.61 3.87 -8.89
C GLU A 145 -1.67 3.32 -9.84
N ALA A 146 -2.22 2.12 -9.58
CA ALA A 146 -3.19 1.50 -10.48
C ALA A 146 -4.43 2.38 -10.66
N ASN A 147 -4.82 2.62 -11.93
CA ASN A 147 -5.94 3.48 -12.32
C ASN A 147 -5.84 4.94 -11.87
N LEU A 148 -4.65 5.38 -11.45
CA LEU A 148 -4.37 6.76 -11.09
C LEU A 148 -3.77 7.51 -12.29
N ASN A 149 -4.20 8.75 -12.52
CA ASN A 149 -3.53 9.61 -13.50
C ASN A 149 -2.05 9.80 -13.10
N PRO A 150 -1.07 9.50 -13.98
CA PRO A 150 0.35 9.67 -13.70
C PRO A 150 0.77 11.05 -13.17
N GLU A 151 0.03 12.10 -13.49
CA GLU A 151 0.23 13.45 -12.95
C GLU A 151 0.06 13.52 -11.43
N LEU A 152 -0.67 12.55 -10.85
CA LEU A 152 -0.90 12.46 -9.40
C LEU A 152 0.14 11.58 -8.67
N TYR A 153 1.01 10.86 -9.38
CA TYR A 153 2.06 10.06 -8.75
C TYR A 153 2.93 10.86 -7.79
N PRO A 154 3.42 12.07 -8.16
CA PRO A 154 4.21 12.88 -7.23
C PRO A 154 3.47 13.23 -5.94
N LEU A 155 2.15 13.47 -6.02
CA LEU A 155 1.34 13.77 -4.85
C LEU A 155 1.19 12.56 -3.93
N VAL A 156 0.87 11.37 -4.49
CA VAL A 156 0.73 10.15 -3.69
C VAL A 156 2.05 9.80 -3.02
N VAL A 157 3.16 9.88 -3.75
CA VAL A 157 4.50 9.66 -3.20
C VAL A 157 4.80 10.65 -2.05
N GLU A 158 4.49 11.93 -2.24
CA GLU A 158 4.69 12.95 -1.19
C GLU A 158 3.87 12.63 0.06
N ILE A 159 2.62 12.19 -0.10
CA ILE A 159 1.76 11.78 1.01
C ILE A 159 2.36 10.57 1.74
N LEU A 160 2.81 9.53 1.03
CA LEU A 160 3.42 8.35 1.63
C LEU A 160 4.69 8.69 2.42
N LEU A 161 5.56 9.54 1.86
CA LEU A 161 6.77 9.99 2.53
C LEU A 161 6.45 10.86 3.76
N GLU A 162 5.37 11.64 3.72
CA GLU A 162 4.92 12.45 4.85
C GLU A 162 4.32 11.57 5.97
N LEU A 163 3.52 10.54 5.62
CA LEU A 163 3.03 9.54 6.58
C LEU A 163 4.21 8.83 7.26
N GLN A 164 5.22 8.44 6.49
CA GLN A 164 6.43 7.79 7.03
C GLN A 164 7.18 8.71 8.01
N LYS A 165 7.35 9.99 7.71
CA LYS A 165 7.97 10.97 8.61
C LYS A 165 7.19 11.14 9.92
N ASN A 166 5.87 10.92 9.89
CA ASN A 166 5.00 10.96 11.05
C ASN A 166 4.91 9.64 11.81
N GLY A 167 5.76 8.67 11.46
CA GLY A 167 5.92 7.41 12.17
C GLY A 167 4.98 6.30 11.75
N VAL A 168 4.33 6.43 10.59
CA VAL A 168 3.64 5.32 9.92
C VAL A 168 4.70 4.51 9.17
N GLN A 169 4.74 3.19 9.38
CA GLN A 169 5.58 2.32 8.58
C GLN A 169 4.83 1.98 7.29
N VAL A 170 5.40 2.31 6.14
CA VAL A 170 4.73 2.15 4.85
C VAL A 170 5.40 1.06 4.04
N PHE A 171 4.61 0.09 3.58
CA PHE A 171 4.98 -0.92 2.61
C PHE A 171 4.15 -0.72 1.34
N VAL A 172 4.81 -0.62 0.21
CA VAL A 172 4.16 -0.47 -1.10
C VAL A 172 4.60 -1.61 -2.00
N ALA A 173 3.64 -2.34 -2.56
CA ALA A 173 3.88 -3.22 -3.67
C ALA A 173 3.58 -2.45 -4.96
N THR A 174 4.52 -2.39 -5.89
CA THR A 174 4.35 -1.70 -7.17
C THR A 174 5.12 -2.42 -8.28
N HIS A 175 4.56 -2.43 -9.47
CA HIS A 175 5.26 -2.84 -10.68
C HIS A 175 5.53 -1.66 -11.64
N SER A 176 5.23 -0.43 -11.21
CA SER A 176 5.48 0.78 -11.99
C SER A 176 6.87 1.36 -11.72
N TYR A 177 7.72 1.35 -12.75
CA TYR A 177 9.03 2.00 -12.70
C TYR A 177 8.90 3.48 -12.33
N ASN A 178 7.99 4.20 -12.96
CA ASN A 178 7.80 5.63 -12.73
C ASN A 178 7.40 5.92 -11.29
N PHE A 179 6.46 5.15 -10.72
CA PHE A 179 6.04 5.33 -9.34
C PHE A 179 7.20 5.07 -8.36
N ALA A 180 7.91 3.95 -8.53
CA ALA A 180 9.09 3.62 -7.73
C ALA A 180 10.21 4.68 -7.87
N LYS A 181 10.40 5.21 -9.09
CA LYS A 181 11.39 6.27 -9.34
C LYS A 181 11.02 7.59 -8.67
N TYR A 182 9.73 7.94 -8.59
CA TYR A 182 9.29 9.09 -7.81
C TYR A 182 9.59 8.94 -6.31
N LEU A 183 9.44 7.73 -5.73
CA LEU A 183 9.85 7.47 -4.33
C LEU A 183 11.35 7.71 -4.15
N GLU A 184 12.20 7.26 -5.08
CA GLU A 184 13.63 7.49 -5.03
C GLU A 184 14.01 8.98 -5.13
N ILE A 185 13.36 9.72 -6.02
CA ILE A 185 13.68 11.14 -6.29
C ILE A 185 13.16 12.06 -5.17
N ARG A 186 11.99 11.76 -4.60
CA ARG A 186 11.30 12.64 -3.65
C ARG A 186 11.69 12.40 -2.19
N ARG A 187 12.34 11.29 -1.86
CA ARG A 187 12.84 11.04 -0.50
C ARG A 187 13.82 12.13 -0.05
N THR A 188 13.84 12.41 1.25
CA THR A 188 14.72 13.44 1.85
C THR A 188 16.07 12.91 2.28
N SER A 189 16.16 11.60 2.57
CA SER A 189 17.41 10.90 2.86
C SER A 189 17.45 9.56 2.13
N LYS A 190 18.67 8.99 1.94
CA LYS A 190 18.84 7.69 1.24
C LYS A 190 18.12 6.57 2.01
N GLU A 191 18.16 6.60 3.33
CA GLU A 191 17.64 5.56 4.22
C GLU A 191 16.11 5.61 4.38
N GLN A 192 15.45 6.66 3.88
CA GLN A 192 14.00 6.82 4.01
C GLN A 192 13.21 5.78 3.21
N VAL A 193 13.75 5.30 2.10
CA VAL A 193 13.12 4.32 1.22
C VAL A 193 14.10 3.19 0.94
N ILE A 194 13.65 1.96 1.16
CA ILE A 194 14.37 0.74 0.78
C ILE A 194 13.56 0.05 -0.32
N PHE A 195 14.22 -0.31 -1.40
CA PHE A 195 13.62 -1.08 -2.49
C PHE A 195 13.92 -2.56 -2.30
N HIS A 196 12.88 -3.39 -2.34
CA HIS A 196 12.96 -4.84 -2.31
C HIS A 196 12.49 -5.36 -3.66
N ASN A 197 13.39 -5.98 -4.40
CA ASN A 197 13.06 -6.59 -5.68
C ASN A 197 12.92 -8.10 -5.50
N LEU A 198 11.76 -8.63 -5.86
CA LEU A 198 11.47 -10.07 -5.83
C LEU A 198 11.42 -10.59 -7.26
N TYR A 199 12.13 -11.67 -7.55
CA TYR A 199 12.17 -12.25 -8.89
C TYR A 199 12.30 -13.78 -8.83
N LYS A 200 11.77 -14.45 -9.85
CA LYS A 200 11.98 -15.89 -10.08
C LYS A 200 13.22 -16.09 -10.92
N SER A 201 14.08 -17.01 -10.56
CA SER A 201 15.24 -17.41 -11.33
C SER A 201 15.24 -18.90 -11.57
N HIS A 202 15.42 -19.30 -12.81
CA HIS A 202 15.59 -20.73 -13.18
C HIS A 202 17.04 -21.20 -13.04
N ASN A 203 17.98 -20.32 -12.73
CA ASN A 203 19.40 -20.64 -12.54
C ASN A 203 19.81 -20.31 -11.11
N SER A 204 20.35 -21.28 -10.41
CA SER A 204 20.95 -21.15 -9.09
C SER A 204 22.18 -20.22 -9.15
N LEU A 205 21.94 -18.91 -9.02
CA LEU A 205 23.02 -17.95 -8.80
C LEU A 205 23.30 -17.91 -7.30
N SER A 206 24.40 -18.53 -6.89
CA SER A 206 24.94 -18.44 -5.54
C SER A 206 25.55 -17.03 -5.32
N ASP A 207 24.73 -16.04 -5.06
CA ASP A 207 25.21 -14.72 -4.63
C ASP A 207 24.79 -14.55 -3.16
N GLU A 208 25.75 -14.39 -2.26
CA GLU A 208 25.56 -14.33 -0.79
C GLU A 208 24.66 -13.18 -0.32
N THR A 209 24.28 -12.26 -1.22
CA THR A 209 23.41 -11.11 -0.94
C THR A 209 21.94 -11.36 -1.21
N GLN A 210 21.56 -12.57 -1.62
CA GLN A 210 20.20 -12.89 -2.00
C GLN A 210 19.42 -13.53 -0.85
N THR A 211 18.23 -13.00 -0.56
CA THR A 211 17.27 -13.66 0.32
C THR A 211 16.46 -14.64 -0.53
N VAL A 212 16.56 -15.94 -0.22
CA VAL A 212 15.79 -16.97 -0.90
C VAL A 212 14.49 -17.19 -0.13
N PHE A 213 13.37 -17.07 -0.81
CA PHE A 213 12.07 -17.49 -0.29
C PHE A 213 11.70 -18.82 -0.97
N PRO A 214 11.87 -19.95 -0.32
CA PRO A 214 11.51 -21.24 -0.91
C PRO A 214 10.00 -21.30 -1.10
N ASP A 215 9.57 -21.59 -2.33
CA ASP A 215 8.20 -22.07 -2.53
C ASP A 215 8.10 -23.48 -1.90
N MET A 216 7.15 -23.66 -0.99
CA MET A 216 7.01 -24.91 -0.23
C MET A 216 6.59 -26.09 -1.11
N ASN A 217 6.28 -25.88 -2.39
CA ASN A 217 5.74 -26.90 -3.28
C ASN A 217 6.64 -27.27 -4.47
N ASP A 218 7.63 -26.46 -4.85
CA ASP A 218 8.51 -26.75 -5.99
C ASP A 218 9.87 -26.02 -5.85
N GLU A 219 10.95 -26.79 -5.69
CA GLU A 219 12.32 -26.25 -5.61
C GLU A 219 12.76 -25.55 -6.92
N SER A 220 12.09 -25.82 -8.05
CA SER A 220 12.39 -25.20 -9.34
C SER A 220 11.90 -23.77 -9.49
N GLU A 221 11.01 -23.30 -8.59
CA GLU A 221 10.39 -21.97 -8.60
C GLU A 221 10.80 -21.08 -7.40
N ALA A 222 12.05 -21.16 -6.97
CA ALA A 222 12.54 -20.33 -5.87
C ALA A 222 12.40 -18.83 -6.20
N ILE A 223 11.84 -18.07 -5.24
CA ILE A 223 11.76 -16.60 -5.32
C ILE A 223 13.00 -16.03 -4.65
N TYR A 224 13.72 -15.21 -5.37
CA TYR A 224 14.91 -14.51 -4.90
C TYR A 224 14.57 -13.06 -4.58
N GLY A 225 15.21 -12.50 -3.57
CA GLY A 225 15.05 -11.11 -3.20
C GLY A 225 16.39 -10.38 -3.15
N GLN A 226 16.41 -9.15 -3.61
CA GLN A 226 17.53 -8.24 -3.44
C GLN A 226 17.00 -6.90 -2.91
N SER A 227 17.68 -6.35 -1.90
CA SER A 227 17.30 -5.08 -1.29
C SER A 227 18.38 -4.03 -1.51
N ALA A 228 17.97 -2.82 -1.85
CA ALA A 228 18.89 -1.71 -2.02
C ALA A 228 18.20 -0.37 -1.69
N TYR A 229 19.02 0.65 -1.42
CA TYR A 229 18.53 2.02 -1.24
C TYR A 229 18.33 2.77 -2.57
N ARG A 230 18.85 2.23 -3.68
CA ARG A 230 18.69 2.80 -5.02
C ARG A 230 18.24 1.71 -5.98
N MET A 231 17.38 2.09 -6.92
CA MET A 231 16.88 1.16 -7.92
C MET A 231 17.96 0.64 -8.86
N ASP A 232 18.97 1.44 -9.16
CA ASP A 232 20.11 1.08 -10.02
C ASP A 232 21.15 0.18 -9.32
N GLU A 233 21.10 0.05 -8.00
CA GLU A 233 21.92 -0.89 -7.23
C GLU A 233 21.39 -2.33 -7.30
N ILE A 234 20.13 -2.53 -7.77
CA ILE A 234 19.49 -3.84 -7.89
C ILE A 234 19.87 -4.48 -9.23
N LYS A 235 20.63 -5.60 -9.19
CA LYS A 235 21.15 -6.27 -10.40
C LYS A 235 20.08 -6.79 -11.36
N TYR A 236 18.96 -7.28 -10.82
CA TYR A 236 17.87 -7.91 -11.60
C TYR A 236 16.58 -7.12 -11.48
N ASN A 237 16.66 -5.80 -11.66
CA ASN A 237 15.48 -4.94 -11.62
C ASN A 237 14.70 -5.06 -12.94
N HIS A 238 13.79 -6.05 -13.00
CA HIS A 238 12.99 -6.33 -14.19
C HIS A 238 12.13 -5.15 -14.63
N ILE A 239 11.65 -4.34 -13.70
CA ILE A 239 10.85 -3.14 -14.01
C ILE A 239 11.72 -2.12 -14.76
N MET A 240 12.94 -1.88 -14.28
CA MET A 240 13.88 -0.96 -14.93
C MET A 240 14.37 -1.49 -16.28
N ILE A 241 14.60 -2.82 -16.38
CA ILE A 241 15.02 -3.46 -17.64
C ILE A 241 13.91 -3.33 -18.68
N ALA A 242 12.66 -3.58 -18.32
CA ALA A 242 11.51 -3.46 -19.22
C ALA A 242 11.35 -2.01 -19.72
N ASP A 243 11.47 -1.01 -18.85
CA ASP A 243 11.37 0.40 -19.19
C ASP A 243 12.51 0.84 -20.11
N ASN A 244 13.77 0.45 -19.82
CA ASN A 244 14.92 0.74 -20.68
C ASN A 244 14.79 0.09 -22.07
N ASN A 245 14.27 -1.13 -22.16
CA ASN A 245 14.02 -1.79 -23.43
C ASN A 245 12.96 -1.04 -24.26
N LEU A 246 11.92 -0.51 -23.61
CA LEU A 246 10.91 0.32 -24.29
C LEU A 246 11.53 1.63 -24.81
N LEU A 247 12.31 2.32 -23.97
CA LEU A 247 12.97 3.57 -24.36
C LEU A 247 13.95 3.37 -25.53
N GLY A 248 14.66 2.23 -25.58
CA GLY A 248 15.55 1.89 -26.68
C GLY A 248 14.87 1.63 -28.02
N GLN A 249 13.53 1.46 -28.03
CA GLN A 249 12.73 1.29 -29.25
C GLN A 249 12.15 2.61 -29.77
N LEU A 250 12.26 3.70 -29.00
CA LEU A 250 11.81 5.01 -29.46
C LEU A 250 12.74 5.53 -30.56
N PRO A 251 12.18 6.13 -31.64
CA PRO A 251 13.01 6.73 -32.68
C PRO A 251 13.84 7.86 -32.08
N THR A 252 15.14 7.83 -32.35
CA THR A 252 16.05 8.95 -32.01
C THR A 252 15.67 10.14 -32.87
N THR A 253 15.08 11.18 -32.25
CA THR A 253 14.76 12.46 -32.90
C THR A 253 16.00 13.27 -33.19
#